data_2f7796b0bcc2618db11310f2d48ced48
#
_entry.id   2f7796b0bcc2618db11310f2d48ced48
#
_cell.length_a   1.000
_cell.length_b   1.000
_cell.length_c   1.000
_cell.angle_alpha   90.00
_cell.angle_beta   90.00
_cell.angle_gamma   90.00
#
_symmetry.space_group_name_H-M   'P 1'
#
loop_
_entity.id
_entity.type
_entity.pdbx_description
1 polymer ?
#
loop_
_entity_poly.entity_id
_entity_poly.type
_entity_poly.pdbx_seq_one_letter_code
_entity_poly.pdbx_strand_id
1 'polypeptide(L)'
;PLYYHHRKDGTLYAASEIKALHAAGVPAHPDKATWATYLTYGLYDHTERTFWEGVVSLPPGHRMTWHGGKLRVERWYDLAVRAATNEDARSLLEAEEEYLSLMIDSVRLRFRSDVPVGINLSGGLDSSTLLGVVHAAEGADSSVRAFTFVCGDPNYDELPWVEQMLTRTNHPLTICRLNPEDVPALAES
;
A
#
# COMPACT_ATOMS: atom_id res chain seq x y z
N PRO A 1 0.36 6.36 -5.21
CA PRO A 1 -0.39 6.64 -6.43
C PRO A 1 -0.19 8.09 -6.88
N LEU A 2 -0.42 8.36 -8.16
CA LEU A 2 -0.50 9.71 -8.72
C LEU A 2 -1.75 9.78 -9.57
N TYR A 3 -2.64 10.71 -9.24
CA TYR A 3 -3.86 10.99 -10.01
C TYR A 3 -3.70 12.30 -10.75
N TYR A 4 -4.26 12.39 -11.95
CA TYR A 4 -4.19 13.61 -12.75
C TYR A 4 -5.46 13.86 -13.55
N HIS A 5 -5.67 15.13 -13.87
CA HIS A 5 -6.70 15.60 -14.78
C HIS A 5 -6.06 16.59 -15.76
N HIS A 6 -6.14 16.30 -17.06
CA HIS A 6 -5.60 17.15 -18.11
C HIS A 6 -6.75 17.80 -18.88
N ARG A 7 -6.88 19.11 -18.77
CA ARG A 7 -7.90 19.88 -19.47
C ARG A 7 -7.54 20.11 -20.94
N LYS A 8 -8.57 20.38 -21.74
CA LYS A 8 -8.42 20.71 -23.16
C LYS A 8 -7.64 22.01 -23.41
N ASP A 9 -7.62 22.91 -22.45
CA ASP A 9 -6.84 24.16 -22.50
C ASP A 9 -5.35 23.95 -22.20
N GLY A 10 -4.92 22.70 -21.94
CA GLY A 10 -3.56 22.33 -21.62
C GLY A 10 -3.22 22.40 -20.13
N THR A 11 -4.15 22.79 -19.27
CA THR A 11 -3.91 22.82 -17.80
C THR A 11 -3.85 21.40 -17.27
N LEU A 12 -2.81 21.10 -16.48
CA LEU A 12 -2.62 19.83 -15.79
C LEU A 12 -2.82 20.02 -14.28
N TYR A 13 -3.70 19.20 -13.70
CA TYR A 13 -3.82 19.00 -12.26
C TYR A 13 -3.25 17.64 -11.92
N ALA A 14 -2.42 17.54 -10.90
CA ALA A 14 -1.84 16.28 -10.43
C ALA A 14 -1.74 16.28 -8.91
N ALA A 15 -2.09 15.16 -8.28
CA ALA A 15 -2.03 14.99 -6.83
C ALA A 15 -1.91 13.52 -6.44
N SER A 16 -1.45 13.24 -5.24
CA SER A 16 -1.44 11.88 -4.65
C SER A 16 -2.82 11.41 -4.19
N GLU A 17 -3.77 12.32 -4.04
CA GLU A 17 -5.15 12.04 -3.64
C GLU A 17 -6.16 12.78 -4.51
N ILE A 18 -7.25 12.10 -4.89
CA ILE A 18 -8.28 12.65 -5.78
C ILE A 18 -9.01 13.83 -5.13
N LYS A 19 -9.22 13.81 -3.80
CA LYS A 19 -9.85 14.94 -3.08
C LYS A 19 -9.12 16.27 -3.30
N ALA A 20 -7.79 16.23 -3.43
CA ALA A 20 -7.01 17.44 -3.71
C ALA A 20 -7.27 17.99 -5.12
N LEU A 21 -7.52 17.13 -6.10
CA LEU A 21 -7.92 17.55 -7.45
C LEU A 21 -9.29 18.24 -7.42
N HIS A 22 -10.26 17.69 -6.67
CA HIS A 22 -11.58 18.30 -6.51
C HIS A 22 -11.50 19.65 -5.79
N ALA A 23 -10.69 19.74 -4.74
CA ALA A 23 -10.43 21.01 -4.05
C ALA A 23 -9.81 22.07 -4.98
N ALA A 24 -9.04 21.66 -5.99
CA ALA A 24 -8.48 22.53 -7.01
C ALA A 24 -9.45 22.87 -8.15
N GLY A 25 -10.72 22.42 -8.07
CA GLY A 25 -11.77 22.72 -9.04
C GLY A 25 -11.92 21.72 -10.20
N VAL A 26 -11.36 20.51 -10.06
CA VAL A 26 -11.68 19.41 -10.98
C VAL A 26 -13.07 18.87 -10.64
N PRO A 27 -14.01 18.77 -11.62
CA PRO A 27 -15.37 18.32 -11.35
C PRO A 27 -15.44 16.90 -10.78
N ALA A 28 -16.34 16.68 -9.83
CA ALA A 28 -16.58 15.38 -9.21
C ALA A 28 -17.77 14.66 -9.89
N HIS A 29 -17.66 14.41 -11.20
CA HIS A 29 -18.68 13.66 -11.93
C HIS A 29 -18.36 12.16 -11.87
N PRO A 30 -19.32 11.29 -11.44
CA PRO A 30 -19.08 9.87 -11.35
C PRO A 30 -18.81 9.23 -12.70
N ASP A 31 -17.76 8.43 -12.82
CA ASP A 31 -17.52 7.56 -13.97
C ASP A 31 -18.41 6.32 -13.87
N LYS A 32 -19.52 6.34 -14.61
CA LYS A 32 -20.56 5.29 -14.51
C LYS A 32 -20.04 3.89 -14.85
N ALA A 33 -19.10 3.77 -15.78
CA ALA A 33 -18.56 2.48 -16.16
C ALA A 33 -17.68 1.88 -15.04
N THR A 34 -16.81 2.68 -14.44
CA THR A 34 -16.00 2.26 -13.29
C THR A 34 -16.89 1.89 -12.09
N TRP A 35 -17.89 2.70 -11.79
CA TRP A 35 -18.87 2.38 -10.75
C TRP A 35 -19.63 1.09 -11.01
N ALA A 36 -20.12 0.86 -12.23
CA ALA A 36 -20.81 -0.37 -12.60
C ALA A 36 -19.91 -1.60 -12.44
N THR A 37 -18.65 -1.51 -12.89
CA THR A 37 -17.68 -2.59 -12.74
C THR A 37 -17.39 -2.89 -11.28
N TYR A 38 -17.21 -1.85 -10.47
CA TYR A 38 -16.98 -2.01 -9.03
C TYR A 38 -18.16 -2.67 -8.32
N LEU A 39 -19.37 -2.18 -8.55
CA LEU A 39 -20.58 -2.72 -7.92
C LEU A 39 -20.90 -4.15 -8.35
N THR A 40 -20.46 -4.56 -9.55
CA THR A 40 -20.72 -5.91 -10.06
C THR A 40 -19.62 -6.90 -9.67
N TYR A 41 -18.35 -6.48 -9.74
CA TYR A 41 -17.20 -7.38 -9.66
C TYR A 41 -16.21 -7.02 -8.55
N GLY A 42 -16.38 -5.90 -7.84
CA GLY A 42 -15.41 -5.39 -6.86
C GLY A 42 -14.12 -4.82 -7.46
N LEU A 43 -14.06 -4.68 -8.79
CA LEU A 43 -12.86 -4.23 -9.50
C LEU A 43 -12.88 -2.71 -9.71
N TYR A 44 -11.78 -2.01 -9.35
CA TYR A 44 -11.67 -0.56 -9.52
C TYR A 44 -10.29 -0.07 -10.00
N ASP A 45 -9.27 -0.92 -9.99
CA ASP A 45 -7.87 -0.58 -10.31
C ASP A 45 -7.28 -1.36 -11.49
N HIS A 46 -8.13 -2.06 -12.25
CA HIS A 46 -7.76 -2.87 -13.41
C HIS A 46 -7.51 -2.04 -14.68
N THR A 47 -7.84 -0.73 -14.62
CA THR A 47 -7.57 0.25 -15.68
C THR A 47 -7.02 1.54 -15.07
N GLU A 48 -6.61 2.49 -15.92
CA GLU A 48 -6.22 3.84 -15.49
C GLU A 48 -7.40 4.73 -15.06
N ARG A 49 -8.64 4.30 -15.35
CA ARG A 49 -9.84 5.05 -14.97
C ARG A 49 -10.06 5.02 -13.47
N THR A 50 -10.58 6.10 -12.95
CA THR A 50 -10.98 6.20 -11.54
C THR A 50 -12.50 6.27 -11.41
N PHE A 51 -13.02 6.37 -10.19
CA PHE A 51 -14.45 6.59 -9.95
C PHE A 51 -14.98 7.94 -10.48
N TRP A 52 -14.10 8.81 -10.97
CA TRP A 52 -14.42 10.17 -11.39
C TRP A 52 -14.06 10.41 -12.85
N GLU A 53 -15.02 10.95 -13.65
CA GLU A 53 -14.80 11.23 -15.05
C GLU A 53 -13.62 12.17 -15.28
N GLY A 54 -12.72 11.78 -16.18
CA GLY A 54 -11.57 12.58 -16.56
C GLY A 54 -10.46 12.66 -15.49
N VAL A 55 -10.63 12.01 -14.34
CA VAL A 55 -9.55 11.79 -13.38
C VAL A 55 -8.92 10.43 -13.65
N VAL A 56 -7.63 10.43 -13.95
CA VAL A 56 -6.87 9.26 -14.38
C VAL A 56 -5.80 8.94 -13.35
N SER A 57 -5.61 7.65 -13.07
CA SER A 57 -4.47 7.15 -12.29
C SER A 57 -3.28 6.92 -13.21
N LEU A 58 -2.10 7.42 -12.84
CA LEU A 58 -0.88 7.09 -13.58
C LEU A 58 -0.57 5.60 -13.39
N PRO A 59 -0.54 4.79 -14.48
CA PRO A 59 -0.33 3.36 -14.34
C PRO A 59 1.04 3.01 -13.76
N PRO A 60 1.17 1.88 -13.04
CA PRO A 60 2.47 1.40 -12.55
C PRO A 60 3.50 1.29 -13.67
N GLY A 61 4.75 1.60 -13.37
CA GLY A 61 5.85 1.54 -14.33
C GLY A 61 5.79 2.60 -15.44
N HIS A 62 4.93 3.64 -15.29
CA HIS A 62 4.85 4.75 -16.23
C HIS A 62 5.45 6.03 -15.64
N ARG A 63 5.94 6.86 -16.52
CA ARG A 63 6.31 8.25 -16.22
C ARG A 63 5.43 9.21 -16.99
N MET A 64 5.15 10.34 -16.37
CA MET A 64 4.37 11.41 -16.95
C MET A 64 5.27 12.63 -17.13
N THR A 65 5.24 13.21 -18.33
CA THR A 65 5.95 14.46 -18.65
C THR A 65 4.94 15.46 -19.20
N TRP A 66 4.92 16.65 -18.61
CA TRP A 66 4.10 17.76 -19.08
C TRP A 66 5.00 18.94 -19.48
N HIS A 67 4.84 19.40 -20.72
CA HIS A 67 5.60 20.54 -21.24
C HIS A 67 4.78 21.29 -22.29
N GLY A 68 4.70 22.63 -22.17
CA GLY A 68 4.01 23.46 -23.15
C GLY A 68 2.55 23.08 -23.38
N GLY A 69 1.81 22.68 -22.35
CA GLY A 69 0.41 22.25 -22.43
C GLY A 69 0.21 20.83 -22.97
N LYS A 70 1.29 20.14 -23.33
CA LYS A 70 1.23 18.76 -23.86
C LYS A 70 1.62 17.76 -22.77
N LEU A 71 0.77 16.77 -22.59
CA LEU A 71 0.99 15.65 -21.68
C LEU A 71 1.49 14.43 -22.45
N ARG A 72 2.53 13.80 -21.96
CA ARG A 72 3.03 12.51 -22.46
C ARG A 72 3.14 11.55 -21.30
N VAL A 73 2.50 10.38 -21.44
CA VAL A 73 2.61 9.24 -20.52
C VAL A 73 3.27 8.11 -21.27
N GLU A 74 4.33 7.54 -20.70
CA GLU A 74 5.08 6.47 -21.35
C GLU A 74 5.54 5.43 -20.34
N ARG A 75 5.50 4.16 -20.73
CA ARG A 75 5.98 3.05 -19.92
C ARG A 75 7.51 3.03 -19.96
N TRP A 76 8.13 3.03 -18.78
CA TRP A 76 9.59 2.91 -18.63
C TRP A 76 10.01 1.62 -17.94
N TYR A 77 9.08 0.93 -17.28
CA TYR A 77 9.34 -0.30 -16.55
C TYR A 77 8.20 -1.30 -16.78
N ASP A 78 8.57 -2.51 -17.15
CA ASP A 78 7.65 -3.64 -17.32
C ASP A 78 8.18 -4.86 -16.58
N LEU A 79 7.59 -5.14 -15.41
CA LEU A 79 8.00 -6.28 -14.58
C LEU A 79 7.75 -7.61 -15.29
N ALA A 80 6.62 -7.77 -15.97
CA ALA A 80 6.28 -9.01 -16.64
C ALA A 80 7.27 -9.36 -17.76
N VAL A 81 7.63 -8.36 -18.58
CA VAL A 81 8.65 -8.53 -19.63
C VAL A 81 10.00 -8.84 -19.00
N ARG A 82 10.40 -8.13 -17.95
CA ARG A 82 11.70 -8.37 -17.29
C ARG A 82 11.77 -9.76 -16.66
N ALA A 83 10.70 -10.20 -16.00
CA ALA A 83 10.65 -11.53 -15.41
C ALA A 83 10.67 -12.64 -16.46
N ALA A 84 10.00 -12.43 -17.61
CA ALA A 84 9.99 -13.40 -18.70
C ALA A 84 11.32 -13.48 -19.49
N THR A 85 12.12 -12.41 -19.47
CA THR A 85 13.39 -12.36 -20.22
C THR A 85 14.62 -12.73 -19.38
N ASN A 86 14.50 -12.71 -18.06
CA ASN A 86 15.59 -13.04 -17.16
C ASN A 86 15.34 -14.42 -16.54
N GLU A 87 16.00 -15.44 -17.10
CA GLU A 87 16.05 -16.75 -16.44
C GLU A 87 16.93 -16.64 -15.18
N ASP A 88 16.36 -17.04 -14.04
CA ASP A 88 17.09 -17.08 -12.78
C ASP A 88 17.81 -18.43 -12.67
N ALA A 89 19.12 -18.40 -12.85
CA ALA A 89 19.96 -19.60 -12.77
C ALA A 89 20.50 -19.88 -11.35
N ARG A 90 20.11 -19.07 -10.36
CA ARG A 90 20.54 -19.22 -8.96
C ARG A 90 19.89 -20.44 -8.31
N SER A 91 20.59 -21.03 -7.35
CA SER A 91 20.00 -22.02 -6.46
C SER A 91 18.91 -21.39 -5.57
N LEU A 92 18.02 -22.21 -5.04
CA LEU A 92 16.99 -21.74 -4.11
C LEU A 92 17.61 -21.05 -2.89
N LEU A 93 18.71 -21.57 -2.36
CA LEU A 93 19.40 -20.98 -1.21
C LEU A 93 19.94 -19.57 -1.51
N GLU A 94 20.58 -19.38 -2.66
CA GLU A 94 21.07 -18.06 -3.08
C GLU A 94 19.90 -17.06 -3.27
N ALA A 95 18.78 -17.51 -3.80
CA ALA A 95 17.59 -16.69 -3.96
C ALA A 95 16.97 -16.29 -2.61
N GLU A 96 16.91 -17.22 -1.64
CA GLU A 96 16.44 -16.97 -0.27
C GLU A 96 17.34 -15.97 0.46
N GLU A 97 18.65 -16.12 0.37
CA GLU A 97 19.62 -15.20 0.98
C GLU A 97 19.51 -13.79 0.44
N GLU A 98 19.42 -13.65 -0.89
CA GLU A 98 19.24 -12.34 -1.51
C GLU A 98 17.87 -11.73 -1.16
N TYR A 99 16.80 -12.54 -1.18
CA TYR A 99 15.47 -12.08 -0.79
C TYR A 99 15.47 -11.51 0.65
N LEU A 100 16.05 -12.25 1.60
CA LEU A 100 16.15 -11.79 2.98
C LEU A 100 16.98 -10.50 3.09
N SER A 101 18.11 -10.42 2.38
CA SER A 101 18.96 -9.22 2.33
C SER A 101 18.19 -8.01 1.81
N LEU A 102 17.44 -8.15 0.72
CA LEU A 102 16.61 -7.10 0.14
C LEU A 102 15.47 -6.68 1.09
N MET A 103 14.86 -7.63 1.80
CA MET A 103 13.83 -7.34 2.80
C MET A 103 14.39 -6.54 3.97
N ILE A 104 15.56 -6.91 4.49
CA ILE A 104 16.25 -6.18 5.58
C ILE A 104 16.60 -4.76 5.11
N ASP A 105 17.17 -4.59 3.93
CA ASP A 105 17.48 -3.28 3.38
C ASP A 105 16.22 -2.42 3.19
N SER A 106 15.17 -3.01 2.67
CA SER A 106 13.87 -2.37 2.50
C SER A 106 13.29 -1.87 3.83
N VAL A 107 13.38 -2.67 4.89
CA VAL A 107 12.98 -2.26 6.26
C VAL A 107 13.84 -1.10 6.74
N ARG A 108 15.15 -1.21 6.69
CA ARG A 108 16.08 -0.15 7.10
C ARG A 108 15.82 1.18 6.41
N LEU A 109 15.49 1.16 5.12
CA LEU A 109 15.14 2.36 4.38
C LEU A 109 13.85 3.02 4.89
N ARG A 110 12.86 2.22 5.32
CA ARG A 110 11.57 2.71 5.85
C ARG A 110 11.68 3.21 7.29
N PHE A 111 12.68 2.76 8.03
CA PHE A 111 12.95 3.22 9.39
C PHE A 111 13.75 4.54 9.43
N ARG A 112 14.13 5.09 8.29
CA ARG A 112 14.65 6.47 8.20
C ARG A 112 13.52 7.47 8.41
N SER A 113 13.13 7.64 9.65
CA SER A 113 12.02 8.47 10.08
C SER A 113 12.43 9.31 11.29
N ASP A 114 11.95 10.54 11.37
CA ASP A 114 12.09 11.44 12.52
C ASP A 114 10.94 11.27 13.54
N VAL A 115 10.04 10.34 13.27
CA VAL A 115 8.93 9.96 14.17
C VAL A 115 8.99 8.45 14.48
N PRO A 116 8.40 8.01 15.61
CA PRO A 116 8.32 6.58 15.91
C PRO A 116 7.62 5.77 14.81
N VAL A 117 8.18 4.61 14.49
CA VAL A 117 7.63 3.68 13.52
C VAL A 117 6.91 2.55 14.25
N GLY A 118 5.71 2.21 13.78
CA GLY A 118 4.93 1.08 14.25
C GLY A 118 4.65 0.07 13.13
N ILE A 119 4.24 -1.13 13.51
CA ILE A 119 3.88 -2.21 12.59
C ILE A 119 2.49 -2.75 12.92
N ASN A 120 1.63 -2.89 11.90
CA ASN A 120 0.38 -3.61 12.06
C ASN A 120 0.65 -5.12 12.01
N LEU A 121 0.18 -5.86 13.00
CA LEU A 121 0.38 -7.29 13.15
C LEU A 121 -0.97 -7.99 13.21
N SER A 122 -1.28 -8.77 12.16
CA SER A 122 -2.54 -9.52 12.04
C SER A 122 -2.39 -11.00 12.46
N GLY A 123 -1.18 -11.46 12.78
CA GLY A 123 -0.94 -12.89 13.04
C GLY A 123 -0.85 -13.74 11.77
N GLY A 124 -1.14 -13.18 10.58
CA GLY A 124 -0.94 -13.83 9.30
C GLY A 124 0.54 -13.95 8.92
N LEU A 125 0.83 -14.78 7.91
CA LEU A 125 2.20 -15.07 7.47
C LEU A 125 2.99 -13.80 7.10
N ASP A 126 2.41 -12.90 6.33
CA ASP A 126 3.10 -11.71 5.81
C ASP A 126 3.49 -10.75 6.93
N SER A 127 2.54 -10.42 7.82
CA SER A 127 2.79 -9.51 8.94
C SER A 127 3.77 -10.09 9.94
N SER A 128 3.71 -11.41 10.19
CA SER A 128 4.64 -12.12 11.06
C SER A 128 6.04 -12.19 10.46
N THR A 129 6.15 -12.43 9.16
CA THR A 129 7.43 -12.40 8.44
C THR A 129 8.03 -10.99 8.50
N LEU A 130 7.23 -9.96 8.25
CA LEU A 130 7.69 -8.58 8.32
C LEU A 130 8.20 -8.22 9.72
N LEU A 131 7.50 -8.64 10.79
CA LEU A 131 7.98 -8.43 12.16
C LEU A 131 9.31 -9.14 12.42
N GLY A 132 9.48 -10.37 11.91
CA GLY A 132 10.75 -11.10 11.99
C GLY A 132 11.89 -10.36 11.27
N VAL A 133 11.62 -9.80 10.10
CA VAL A 133 12.60 -8.97 9.36
C VAL A 133 12.92 -7.67 10.11
N VAL A 134 11.91 -7.01 10.69
CA VAL A 134 12.12 -5.82 11.54
C VAL A 134 13.00 -6.16 12.73
N HIS A 135 12.73 -7.27 13.41
CA HIS A 135 13.55 -7.74 14.54
C HIS A 135 15.00 -8.02 14.11
N ALA A 136 15.20 -8.64 12.95
CA ALA A 136 16.53 -8.90 12.41
C ALA A 136 17.28 -7.63 11.98
N ALA A 137 16.55 -6.62 11.47
CA ALA A 137 17.14 -5.37 10.98
C ALA A 137 17.48 -4.38 12.09
N GLU A 138 16.59 -4.24 13.08
CA GLU A 138 16.65 -3.21 14.13
C GLU A 138 17.12 -3.76 15.50
N GLY A 139 17.15 -5.08 15.68
CA GLY A 139 17.54 -5.75 16.90
C GLY A 139 16.43 -5.90 17.94
N ALA A 140 16.73 -6.64 18.99
CA ALA A 140 15.78 -6.97 20.07
C ALA A 140 15.39 -5.75 20.93
N ASP A 141 16.26 -4.75 21.00
CA ASP A 141 16.05 -3.51 21.78
C ASP A 141 15.30 -2.42 20.98
N SER A 142 14.79 -2.78 19.81
CA SER A 142 14.03 -1.87 18.96
C SER A 142 12.79 -1.35 19.68
N SER A 143 12.57 -0.04 19.62
CA SER A 143 11.37 0.62 20.16
C SER A 143 10.14 0.46 19.27
N VAL A 144 10.21 -0.35 18.23
CA VAL A 144 9.11 -0.60 17.29
C VAL A 144 7.93 -1.22 18.03
N ARG A 145 6.78 -0.57 17.93
CA ARG A 145 5.53 -1.02 18.55
C ARG A 145 4.67 -1.77 17.55
N ALA A 146 4.23 -2.96 17.93
CA ALA A 146 3.21 -3.69 17.18
C ALA A 146 1.80 -3.21 17.57
N PHE A 147 0.92 -3.14 16.57
CA PHE A 147 -0.49 -2.82 16.74
C PHE A 147 -1.32 -3.97 16.17
N THR A 148 -2.36 -4.38 16.88
CA THR A 148 -3.33 -5.36 16.39
C THR A 148 -4.74 -4.91 16.70
N PHE A 149 -5.68 -5.35 15.86
CA PHE A 149 -7.11 -5.10 16.08
C PHE A 149 -7.78 -6.37 16.60
N VAL A 150 -8.71 -6.19 17.53
CA VAL A 150 -9.58 -7.25 18.02
C VAL A 150 -11.04 -6.76 17.99
N CYS A 151 -11.95 -7.61 17.50
CA CYS A 151 -13.38 -7.31 17.43
C CYS A 151 -14.19 -8.03 18.52
N GLY A 152 -13.54 -8.86 19.33
CA GLY A 152 -14.17 -9.61 20.41
C GLY A 152 -14.88 -10.89 19.95
N ASP A 153 -14.76 -11.29 18.68
CA ASP A 153 -15.26 -12.57 18.17
C ASP A 153 -14.08 -13.53 17.97
N PRO A 154 -14.03 -14.64 18.75
CA PRO A 154 -12.93 -15.61 18.67
C PRO A 154 -12.73 -16.23 17.28
N ASN A 155 -13.71 -16.20 16.39
CA ASN A 155 -13.58 -16.72 15.04
C ASN A 155 -12.78 -15.78 14.11
N TYR A 156 -12.68 -14.50 14.46
CA TYR A 156 -12.02 -13.47 13.69
C TYR A 156 -10.83 -12.82 14.41
N ASP A 157 -10.72 -13.02 15.75
CA ASP A 157 -9.61 -12.46 16.52
C ASP A 157 -8.32 -13.28 16.35
N GLU A 158 -7.29 -12.64 15.81
CA GLU A 158 -5.98 -13.23 15.54
C GLU A 158 -4.99 -13.02 16.70
N LEU A 159 -5.45 -12.46 17.83
CA LEU A 159 -4.60 -12.12 18.98
C LEU A 159 -3.72 -13.28 19.47
N PRO A 160 -4.19 -14.55 19.59
CA PRO A 160 -3.33 -15.65 20.02
C PRO A 160 -2.09 -15.86 19.13
N TRP A 161 -2.22 -15.67 17.82
CA TRP A 161 -1.12 -15.77 16.87
C TRP A 161 -0.15 -14.59 16.99
N VAL A 162 -0.68 -13.40 17.22
CA VAL A 162 0.10 -12.18 17.46
C VAL A 162 0.93 -12.33 18.74
N GLU A 163 0.32 -12.78 19.84
CA GLU A 163 1.01 -13.00 21.10
C GLU A 163 2.10 -14.06 20.96
N GLN A 164 1.85 -15.16 20.25
CA GLN A 164 2.83 -16.20 20.00
C GLN A 164 4.06 -15.64 19.25
N MET A 165 3.84 -14.78 18.25
CA MET A 165 4.94 -14.14 17.51
C MET A 165 5.75 -13.21 18.41
N LEU A 166 5.09 -12.44 19.26
CA LEU A 166 5.72 -11.49 20.16
C LEU A 166 6.55 -12.16 21.29
N THR A 167 6.23 -13.40 21.68
CA THR A 167 7.09 -14.16 22.61
C THR A 167 8.51 -14.38 22.08
N ARG A 168 8.69 -14.34 20.75
CA ARG A 168 9.98 -14.53 20.08
C ARG A 168 10.72 -13.22 19.83
N THR A 169 10.01 -12.13 19.65
CA THR A 169 10.58 -10.85 19.22
C THR A 169 10.59 -9.80 20.32
N ASN A 170 9.78 -9.97 21.35
CA ASN A 170 9.70 -9.12 22.54
C ASN A 170 9.31 -7.65 22.27
N HIS A 171 8.70 -7.36 21.11
CA HIS A 171 8.21 -6.02 20.76
C HIS A 171 6.97 -5.64 21.58
N PRO A 172 6.83 -4.38 22.01
CA PRO A 172 5.64 -3.93 22.72
C PRO A 172 4.41 -3.97 21.84
N LEU A 173 3.29 -4.47 22.40
CA LEU A 173 1.98 -4.57 21.71
C LEU A 173 1.03 -3.49 22.19
N THR A 174 0.30 -2.91 21.23
CA THR A 174 -0.91 -2.13 21.48
C THR A 174 -2.10 -2.83 20.82
N ILE A 175 -3.08 -3.18 21.64
CA ILE A 175 -4.32 -3.80 21.17
C ILE A 175 -5.37 -2.70 20.93
N CYS A 176 -5.83 -2.57 19.70
CA CYS A 176 -6.92 -1.67 19.33
C CYS A 176 -8.22 -2.46 19.30
N ARG A 177 -9.18 -2.09 20.14
CA ARG A 177 -10.50 -2.72 20.15
C ARG A 177 -11.44 -1.96 19.22
N LEU A 178 -12.05 -2.69 18.30
CA LEU A 178 -13.08 -2.17 17.42
C LEU A 178 -14.42 -2.78 17.82
N ASN A 179 -15.30 -1.97 18.40
CA ASN A 179 -16.66 -2.42 18.64
C ASN A 179 -17.48 -2.19 17.37
N PRO A 180 -18.30 -3.16 16.94
CA PRO A 180 -19.16 -3.00 15.76
C PRO A 180 -20.07 -1.76 15.81
N GLU A 181 -20.47 -1.35 17.00
CA GLU A 181 -21.31 -0.18 17.26
C GLU A 181 -20.59 1.15 16.94
N ASP A 182 -19.27 1.18 17.00
CA ASP A 182 -18.45 2.39 16.75
C ASP A 182 -18.18 2.61 15.25
N VAL A 183 -18.33 1.56 14.42
CA VAL A 183 -17.96 1.58 13.00
C VAL A 183 -18.68 2.68 12.21
N PRO A 184 -20.02 2.92 12.37
CA PRO A 184 -20.67 4.00 11.63
C PRO A 184 -20.11 5.38 11.93
N ALA A 185 -19.83 5.68 13.19
CA ALA A 185 -19.26 6.98 13.60
C ALA A 185 -17.81 7.16 13.12
N LEU A 186 -17.03 6.09 13.11
CA LEU A 186 -15.65 6.11 12.59
C LEU A 186 -15.60 6.26 11.06
N ALA A 187 -16.62 5.80 10.35
CA ALA A 187 -16.70 5.93 8.89
C ALA A 187 -17.08 7.37 8.46
N GLU A 188 -17.67 8.17 9.34
CA GLU A 188 -18.08 9.56 9.07
C GLU A 188 -16.98 10.58 9.45
N SER A 189 -15.95 10.18 10.19
CA SER A 189 -14.85 11.03 10.67
C SER A 189 -13.70 11.15 9.64
#